data_a1ef8f2d7f49748daa56fd29497c8020
#
_entry.id   a1ef8f2d7f49748daa56fd29497c8020
#
_cell.length_a   1.000
_cell.length_b   1.000
_cell.length_c   1.000
_cell.angle_alpha   90.00
_cell.angle_beta   90.00
_cell.angle_gamma   90.00
#
_symmetry.space_group_name_H-M   'P 1'
#
loop_
_entity.id
_entity.type
_entity.pdbx_description
1 polymer ?
#
loop_
_entity_poly.entity_id
_entity_poly.type
_entity_poly.pdbx_seq_one_letter_code
_entity_poly.pdbx_strand_id
1 'polypeptide(L)'
;MINMNPVDFILIIFLLRKKEGSKVVVDFHTHLFPEKIAEKTVAMLADRGGLEPHTNGTALDLIREMNEDGADLSIVLPVVTSPKQFDSIIRFAVKLNETYQTGEKRILSFGGIHPMSEHYKEELKELKQLGFLGIKLHPDYQDGVYFDDMRYKHIVDAASDLGLIVSVHTGVDVGLPDPVHCTPQMALSVIRDVHPPKLVLAHLGGWKCWDEVEELLVGEDVYFDTAVAFGFCPEEQMLRIIRNHGADRILFATDSPWSGQRQSLEALNGLGVTQEEREQICYKNAYHLLGIKE
;
A
#
# COMPACT_ATOMS: atom_id res chain seq x y z
N MET A 1 -26.82 -1.96 -16.19
CA MET A 1 -25.35 -2.20 -16.27
C MET A 1 -24.79 -1.10 -17.16
N ILE A 2 -24.16 -0.10 -16.54
CA ILE A 2 -23.45 0.97 -17.26
C ILE A 2 -22.12 0.35 -17.66
N ASN A 3 -21.94 0.14 -18.95
CA ASN A 3 -20.66 -0.29 -19.53
C ASN A 3 -19.68 0.89 -19.42
N MET A 4 -19.03 1.07 -18.28
CA MET A 4 -18.02 2.09 -18.10
C MET A 4 -16.70 1.57 -18.67
N ASN A 5 -16.14 2.34 -19.59
CA ASN A 5 -14.81 2.09 -20.16
C ASN A 5 -13.75 2.24 -19.03
N PRO A 6 -12.69 1.40 -18.97
CA PRO A 6 -11.59 1.58 -17.99
C PRO A 6 -11.01 2.99 -17.93
N VAL A 7 -11.07 3.74 -19.04
CA VAL A 7 -10.65 5.14 -19.12
C VAL A 7 -11.57 6.07 -18.34
N ASP A 8 -12.87 5.73 -18.22
CA ASP A 8 -13.85 6.51 -17.44
C ASP A 8 -13.66 6.30 -15.93
N PHE A 9 -13.12 5.16 -15.51
CA PHE A 9 -12.74 4.88 -14.12
C PHE A 9 -11.63 5.81 -13.63
N ILE A 10 -10.66 6.10 -14.48
CA ILE A 10 -9.57 7.05 -14.20
C ILE A 10 -10.12 8.49 -14.16
N LEU A 11 -11.11 8.83 -15.00
CA LEU A 11 -11.66 10.17 -15.11
C LEU A 11 -12.50 10.60 -13.87
N ILE A 12 -13.09 9.64 -13.15
CA ILE A 12 -13.91 9.90 -11.95
C ILE A 12 -13.04 10.25 -10.73
N ILE A 13 -11.79 9.79 -10.68
CA ILE A 13 -10.81 10.19 -9.65
C ILE A 13 -10.47 11.69 -9.76
N PHE A 14 -10.72 12.34 -10.92
CA PHE A 14 -10.37 13.73 -11.23
C PHE A 14 -11.15 14.82 -10.48
N LEU A 15 -12.11 14.50 -9.63
CA LEU A 15 -12.95 15.50 -8.96
C LEU A 15 -12.65 15.62 -7.45
N LEU A 16 -11.38 15.49 -7.04
CA LEU A 16 -10.94 16.12 -5.79
C LEU A 16 -10.90 17.63 -6.04
N ARG A 17 -12.07 18.30 -5.97
CA ARG A 17 -12.10 19.76 -5.92
C ARG A 17 -11.35 20.18 -4.68
N LYS A 18 -10.13 20.73 -4.87
CA LYS A 18 -9.47 21.54 -3.84
C LYS A 18 -10.48 22.58 -3.36
N LYS A 19 -10.94 22.49 -2.11
CA LYS A 19 -11.34 23.70 -1.39
C LYS A 19 -10.05 24.51 -1.31
N GLU A 20 -10.04 25.75 -1.80
CA GLU A 20 -8.89 26.65 -1.68
C GLU A 20 -8.36 26.60 -0.24
N GLY A 21 -7.11 26.17 -0.07
CA GLY A 21 -6.45 26.04 1.24
C GLY A 21 -6.53 24.68 1.92
N SER A 22 -7.25 23.65 1.39
CA SER A 22 -7.23 22.30 1.98
C SER A 22 -5.99 21.53 1.52
N LYS A 23 -5.29 20.94 2.49
CA LYS A 23 -4.15 20.07 2.24
C LYS A 23 -4.70 18.69 1.88
N VAL A 24 -4.43 18.22 0.66
CA VAL A 24 -4.80 16.87 0.21
C VAL A 24 -3.93 15.84 0.92
N VAL A 25 -4.53 14.71 1.32
CA VAL A 25 -3.81 13.57 1.90
C VAL A 25 -4.29 12.28 1.24
N VAL A 26 -3.35 11.47 0.78
CA VAL A 26 -3.56 10.11 0.30
C VAL A 26 -2.87 9.15 1.26
N ASP A 27 -3.65 8.29 1.92
CA ASP A 27 -3.13 7.18 2.70
C ASP A 27 -2.94 5.98 1.78
N PHE A 28 -1.69 5.67 1.45
CA PHE A 28 -1.38 4.70 0.39
C PHE A 28 -1.38 3.24 0.86
N HIS A 29 -1.61 2.99 2.15
CA HIS A 29 -1.57 1.64 2.70
C HIS A 29 -2.59 1.49 3.83
N THR A 30 -3.71 0.83 3.53
CA THR A 30 -4.74 0.46 4.51
C THR A 30 -5.24 -0.96 4.25
N HIS A 31 -5.83 -1.58 5.27
CA HIS A 31 -6.42 -2.91 5.18
C HIS A 31 -7.88 -2.89 5.59
N LEU A 32 -8.73 -3.52 4.79
CA LEU A 32 -10.15 -3.70 5.07
C LEU A 32 -10.57 -5.15 4.87
N PHE A 33 -11.56 -5.55 5.64
CA PHE A 33 -12.15 -6.87 5.59
C PHE A 33 -13.67 -6.76 5.37
N PRO A 34 -14.30 -7.78 4.75
CA PRO A 34 -15.77 -7.84 4.70
C PRO A 34 -16.37 -7.75 6.10
N GLU A 35 -17.44 -6.94 6.28
CA GLU A 35 -18.06 -6.66 7.59
C GLU A 35 -18.29 -7.90 8.46
N LYS A 36 -18.71 -9.02 7.83
CA LYS A 36 -19.01 -10.28 8.53
C LYS A 36 -17.81 -10.90 9.25
N ILE A 37 -16.58 -10.58 8.81
CA ILE A 37 -15.34 -11.17 9.34
C ILE A 37 -14.39 -10.12 9.90
N ALA A 38 -14.63 -8.84 9.67
CA ALA A 38 -13.71 -7.75 9.99
C ALA A 38 -13.28 -7.77 11.46
N GLU A 39 -14.22 -7.67 12.39
CA GLU A 39 -13.96 -7.64 13.83
C GLU A 39 -13.13 -8.84 14.29
N LYS A 40 -13.54 -10.06 13.88
CA LYS A 40 -12.82 -11.28 14.23
C LYS A 40 -11.42 -11.33 13.64
N THR A 41 -11.28 -10.89 12.37
CA THR A 41 -9.98 -10.90 11.68
C THR A 41 -9.03 -9.89 12.32
N VAL A 42 -9.51 -8.66 12.58
CA VAL A 42 -8.71 -7.62 13.22
C VAL A 42 -8.28 -8.07 14.63
N ALA A 43 -9.20 -8.60 15.44
CA ALA A 43 -8.88 -9.10 16.78
C ALA A 43 -7.83 -10.22 16.74
N MET A 44 -7.95 -11.17 15.82
CA MET A 44 -6.99 -12.27 15.67
C MET A 44 -5.60 -11.78 15.26
N LEU A 45 -5.52 -10.83 14.32
CA LEU A 45 -4.24 -10.27 13.87
C LEU A 45 -3.62 -9.38 14.94
N ALA A 46 -4.43 -8.59 15.64
CA ALA A 46 -4.02 -7.76 16.77
C ALA A 46 -3.41 -8.58 17.90
N ASP A 47 -4.08 -9.68 18.30
CA ASP A 47 -3.58 -10.62 19.31
C ASP A 47 -2.24 -11.24 18.90
N ARG A 48 -2.14 -11.67 17.63
CA ARG A 48 -0.91 -12.27 17.09
C ARG A 48 0.26 -11.28 17.06
N GLY A 49 0.03 -10.04 16.65
CA GLY A 49 1.06 -9.00 16.53
C GLY A 49 1.32 -8.22 17.82
N GLY A 50 0.50 -8.41 18.87
CA GLY A 50 0.56 -7.57 20.07
C GLY A 50 0.22 -6.11 19.79
N LEU A 51 -0.74 -5.85 18.88
CA LEU A 51 -1.11 -4.53 18.41
C LEU A 51 -2.48 -4.10 18.95
N GLU A 52 -2.68 -2.78 19.05
CA GLU A 52 -4.00 -2.19 19.31
C GLU A 52 -4.53 -1.55 18.04
N PRO A 53 -5.66 -2.04 17.46
CA PRO A 53 -6.18 -1.50 16.23
C PRO A 53 -6.88 -0.15 16.44
N HIS A 54 -6.67 0.78 15.52
CA HIS A 54 -7.30 2.11 15.48
C HIS A 54 -8.70 2.08 14.84
N THR A 55 -8.95 1.12 13.96
CA THR A 55 -10.25 0.88 13.33
C THR A 55 -10.63 -0.59 13.46
N ASN A 56 -11.92 -0.89 13.27
CA ASN A 56 -12.41 -2.28 13.27
C ASN A 56 -12.20 -3.02 11.94
N GLY A 57 -11.48 -2.43 11.00
CA GLY A 57 -11.19 -3.00 9.69
C GLY A 57 -12.37 -2.99 8.70
N THR A 58 -13.43 -2.22 8.96
CA THR A 58 -14.54 -2.03 8.01
C THR A 58 -14.38 -0.73 7.22
N ALA A 59 -14.99 -0.66 6.04
CA ALA A 59 -14.97 0.55 5.22
C ALA A 59 -15.67 1.74 5.91
N LEU A 60 -16.73 1.50 6.66
CA LEU A 60 -17.45 2.55 7.40
C LEU A 60 -16.56 3.15 8.50
N ASP A 61 -15.80 2.33 9.21
CA ASP A 61 -14.92 2.80 10.28
C ASP A 61 -13.70 3.53 9.72
N LEU A 62 -13.14 3.07 8.59
CA LEU A 62 -12.10 3.81 7.87
C LEU A 62 -12.60 5.18 7.38
N ILE A 63 -13.80 5.26 6.80
CA ILE A 63 -14.40 6.55 6.40
C ILE A 63 -14.61 7.47 7.60
N ARG A 64 -14.99 6.94 8.77
CA ARG A 64 -15.08 7.73 10.00
C ARG A 64 -13.72 8.32 10.37
N GLU A 65 -12.67 7.49 10.41
CA GLU A 65 -11.30 7.93 10.67
C GLU A 65 -10.86 9.01 9.67
N MET A 66 -11.07 8.80 8.37
CA MET A 66 -10.75 9.76 7.32
C MET A 66 -11.45 11.11 7.53
N ASN A 67 -12.70 11.12 7.98
CA ASN A 67 -13.44 12.36 8.26
C ASN A 67 -12.91 13.11 9.49
N GLU A 68 -12.42 12.40 10.49
CA GLU A 68 -11.85 12.98 11.69
C GLU A 68 -10.42 13.51 11.45
N ASP A 69 -9.64 12.83 10.64
CA ASP A 69 -8.18 12.97 10.58
C ASP A 69 -7.64 13.52 9.27
N GLY A 70 -8.49 13.69 8.27
CA GLY A 70 -8.17 14.48 7.09
C GLY A 70 -7.68 13.74 5.85
N ALA A 71 -7.55 12.41 5.83
CA ALA A 71 -7.27 11.69 4.59
C ALA A 71 -8.43 11.85 3.58
N ASP A 72 -8.11 12.11 2.31
CA ASP A 72 -9.08 12.32 1.24
C ASP A 72 -9.26 11.07 0.37
N LEU A 73 -8.20 10.26 0.29
CA LEU A 73 -8.18 8.99 -0.41
C LEU A 73 -7.40 7.97 0.43
N SER A 74 -7.95 6.78 0.63
CA SER A 74 -7.24 5.65 1.22
C SER A 74 -7.14 4.50 0.22
N ILE A 75 -5.93 3.96 0.06
CA ILE A 75 -5.67 2.81 -0.82
C ILE A 75 -5.75 1.54 0.03
N VAL A 76 -6.66 0.65 -0.33
CA VAL A 76 -6.82 -0.65 0.34
C VAL A 76 -5.99 -1.69 -0.37
N LEU A 77 -5.17 -2.40 0.40
CA LEU A 77 -4.22 -3.39 -0.06
C LEU A 77 -4.61 -4.81 0.41
N PRO A 78 -5.52 -5.51 -0.29
CA PRO A 78 -5.97 -6.83 0.11
C PRO A 78 -4.89 -7.88 -0.12
N VAL A 79 -4.72 -8.82 0.81
CA VAL A 79 -3.76 -9.91 0.70
C VAL A 79 -4.49 -11.21 0.32
N VAL A 80 -4.11 -11.80 -0.80
CA VAL A 80 -4.54 -13.14 -1.21
C VAL A 80 -3.65 -14.17 -0.54
N THR A 81 -4.11 -14.76 0.57
CA THR A 81 -3.32 -15.70 1.38
C THR A 81 -3.41 -17.16 0.92
N SER A 82 -4.20 -17.43 -0.11
CA SER A 82 -4.31 -18.72 -0.77
C SER A 82 -4.82 -18.50 -2.20
N PRO A 83 -4.35 -19.26 -3.23
CA PRO A 83 -4.84 -19.12 -4.60
C PRO A 83 -6.36 -19.22 -4.72
N LYS A 84 -7.01 -20.05 -3.89
CA LYS A 84 -8.47 -20.24 -3.88
C LYS A 84 -9.27 -19.01 -3.43
N GLN A 85 -8.61 -18.02 -2.84
CA GLN A 85 -9.29 -16.82 -2.36
C GLN A 85 -9.36 -15.70 -3.40
N PHE A 86 -8.66 -15.81 -4.52
CA PHE A 86 -8.58 -14.77 -5.55
C PHE A 86 -9.96 -14.20 -5.88
N ASP A 87 -10.89 -15.00 -6.39
CA ASP A 87 -12.23 -14.54 -6.79
C ASP A 87 -12.99 -13.83 -5.67
N SER A 88 -12.90 -14.33 -4.43
CA SER A 88 -13.66 -13.76 -3.31
C SER A 88 -13.10 -12.41 -2.88
N ILE A 89 -11.77 -12.27 -2.88
CA ILE A 89 -11.06 -11.04 -2.53
C ILE A 89 -11.28 -10.01 -3.62
N ILE A 90 -11.17 -10.39 -4.90
CA ILE A 90 -11.37 -9.46 -6.01
C ILE A 90 -12.82 -8.97 -6.09
N ARG A 91 -13.82 -9.84 -5.87
CA ARG A 91 -15.23 -9.38 -5.74
C ARG A 91 -15.43 -8.36 -4.62
N PHE A 92 -14.77 -8.54 -3.49
CA PHE A 92 -14.82 -7.57 -2.40
C PHE A 92 -14.16 -6.24 -2.78
N ALA A 93 -12.98 -6.30 -3.40
CA ALA A 93 -12.23 -5.12 -3.87
C ALA A 93 -13.02 -4.33 -4.94
N VAL A 94 -13.65 -5.02 -5.91
CA VAL A 94 -14.55 -4.41 -6.90
C VAL A 94 -15.69 -3.68 -6.20
N LYS A 95 -16.35 -4.34 -5.23
CA LYS A 95 -17.46 -3.73 -4.48
C LYS A 95 -17.01 -2.48 -3.71
N LEU A 96 -15.82 -2.47 -3.12
CA LEU A 96 -15.25 -1.28 -2.47
C LEU A 96 -15.09 -0.15 -3.48
N ASN A 97 -14.46 -0.44 -4.62
CA ASN A 97 -14.23 0.55 -5.69
C ASN A 97 -15.56 1.12 -6.21
N GLU A 98 -16.57 0.29 -6.49
CA GLU A 98 -17.89 0.74 -6.94
C GLU A 98 -18.62 1.59 -5.89
N THR A 99 -18.47 1.25 -4.60
CA THR A 99 -19.22 1.90 -3.53
C THR A 99 -18.61 3.24 -3.10
N TYR A 100 -17.27 3.33 -3.03
CA TYR A 100 -16.56 4.45 -2.41
C TYR A 100 -15.70 5.27 -3.37
N GLN A 101 -15.86 5.11 -4.68
CA GLN A 101 -15.12 5.88 -5.69
C GLN A 101 -15.56 7.35 -5.80
N THR A 102 -16.76 7.67 -5.29
CA THR A 102 -17.33 9.02 -5.33
C THR A 102 -17.57 9.53 -3.91
N GLY A 103 -17.52 10.85 -3.73
CA GLY A 103 -17.73 11.48 -2.42
C GLY A 103 -16.53 12.33 -2.00
N GLU A 104 -16.63 12.95 -0.82
CA GLU A 104 -15.54 13.76 -0.26
C GLU A 104 -14.38 12.91 0.24
N LYS A 105 -14.69 11.75 0.84
CA LYS A 105 -13.71 10.75 1.28
C LYS A 105 -13.87 9.50 0.42
N ARG A 106 -12.75 8.97 -0.08
CA ARG A 106 -12.76 7.89 -1.05
C ARG A 106 -11.86 6.74 -0.65
N ILE A 107 -12.29 5.55 -1.04
CA ILE A 107 -11.52 4.34 -0.91
C ILE A 107 -11.28 3.77 -2.30
N LEU A 108 -10.04 3.42 -2.60
CA LEU A 108 -9.64 2.71 -3.79
C LEU A 108 -8.92 1.42 -3.39
N SER A 109 -9.48 0.28 -3.75
CA SER A 109 -8.83 -1.00 -3.49
C SER A 109 -7.93 -1.42 -4.67
N PHE A 110 -6.74 -1.90 -4.37
CA PHE A 110 -5.94 -2.70 -5.28
C PHE A 110 -6.47 -4.13 -5.33
N GLY A 111 -5.92 -4.93 -6.24
CA GLY A 111 -6.09 -6.37 -6.22
C GLY A 111 -5.00 -7.06 -5.39
N GLY A 112 -5.00 -8.38 -5.42
CA GLY A 112 -3.94 -9.21 -4.87
C GLY A 112 -3.73 -10.42 -5.75
N ILE A 113 -2.56 -11.04 -5.66
CA ILE A 113 -2.19 -12.25 -6.39
C ILE A 113 -1.41 -13.17 -5.47
N HIS A 114 -1.50 -14.48 -5.68
CA HIS A 114 -0.77 -15.45 -4.86
C HIS A 114 0.38 -16.07 -5.66
N PRO A 115 1.62 -16.20 -5.10
CA PRO A 115 2.77 -16.72 -5.84
C PRO A 115 2.62 -18.19 -6.27
N MET A 116 1.71 -18.93 -5.65
CA MET A 116 1.41 -20.31 -6.01
C MET A 116 0.25 -20.45 -7.02
N SER A 117 -0.28 -19.34 -7.56
CA SER A 117 -1.30 -19.43 -8.61
C SER A 117 -0.67 -19.88 -9.93
N GLU A 118 -1.18 -20.98 -10.48
CA GLU A 118 -0.80 -21.45 -11.81
C GLU A 118 -1.36 -20.54 -12.94
N HIS A 119 -2.35 -19.69 -12.59
CA HIS A 119 -3.07 -18.79 -13.49
C HIS A 119 -2.72 -17.31 -13.28
N TYR A 120 -1.60 -16.99 -12.62
CA TYR A 120 -1.26 -15.62 -12.23
C TYR A 120 -1.29 -14.61 -13.39
N LYS A 121 -0.93 -15.03 -14.62
CA LYS A 121 -0.94 -14.16 -15.81
C LYS A 121 -2.35 -13.78 -16.25
N GLU A 122 -3.26 -14.74 -16.20
CA GLU A 122 -4.68 -14.57 -16.51
C GLU A 122 -5.34 -13.70 -15.43
N GLU A 123 -5.05 -13.98 -14.16
CA GLU A 123 -5.53 -13.23 -13.00
C GLU A 123 -5.05 -11.77 -13.05
N LEU A 124 -3.78 -11.50 -13.38
CA LEU A 124 -3.27 -10.13 -13.56
C LEU A 124 -3.95 -9.40 -14.72
N LYS A 125 -4.21 -10.09 -15.84
CA LYS A 125 -4.97 -9.49 -16.96
C LYS A 125 -6.40 -9.19 -16.58
N GLU A 126 -7.06 -10.07 -15.80
CA GLU A 126 -8.39 -9.84 -15.26
C GLU A 126 -8.42 -8.60 -14.35
N LEU A 127 -7.47 -8.47 -13.42
CA LEU A 127 -7.34 -7.28 -12.58
C LEU A 127 -7.22 -6.00 -13.42
N LYS A 128 -6.38 -6.03 -14.45
CA LYS A 128 -6.24 -4.89 -15.37
C LYS A 128 -7.53 -4.56 -16.13
N GLN A 129 -8.26 -5.58 -16.60
CA GLN A 129 -9.55 -5.42 -17.30
C GLN A 129 -10.64 -4.89 -16.37
N LEU A 130 -10.62 -5.25 -15.09
CA LEU A 130 -11.50 -4.73 -14.05
C LEU A 130 -11.13 -3.31 -13.60
N GLY A 131 -10.03 -2.73 -14.12
CA GLY A 131 -9.61 -1.35 -13.84
C GLY A 131 -8.77 -1.18 -12.58
N PHE A 132 -8.25 -2.26 -11.99
CA PHE A 132 -7.33 -2.14 -10.86
C PHE A 132 -6.03 -1.45 -11.28
N LEU A 133 -5.52 -0.57 -10.40
CA LEU A 133 -4.29 0.18 -10.62
C LEU A 133 -3.05 -0.53 -10.07
N GLY A 134 -3.23 -1.51 -9.19
CA GLY A 134 -2.12 -2.21 -8.58
C GLY A 134 -2.52 -3.48 -7.86
N ILE A 135 -1.52 -4.16 -7.31
CA ILE A 135 -1.64 -5.39 -6.52
C ILE A 135 -0.86 -5.28 -5.21
N LYS A 136 -1.30 -6.03 -4.20
CA LYS A 136 -0.58 -6.26 -2.94
C LYS A 136 0.02 -7.66 -2.92
N LEU A 137 1.26 -7.74 -2.47
CA LEU A 137 1.99 -8.96 -2.13
C LEU A 137 2.37 -8.95 -0.65
N HIS A 138 2.36 -10.11 -0.01
CA HIS A 138 2.75 -10.26 1.39
C HIS A 138 3.40 -11.63 1.62
N PRO A 139 4.71 -11.76 1.40
CA PRO A 139 5.41 -13.03 1.42
C PRO A 139 5.17 -13.89 2.66
N ASP A 140 5.13 -13.29 3.86
CA ASP A 140 4.91 -14.01 5.12
C ASP A 140 3.52 -14.66 5.22
N TYR A 141 2.49 -14.08 4.59
CA TYR A 141 1.14 -14.61 4.53
C TYR A 141 0.83 -15.38 3.24
N GLN A 142 1.82 -15.57 2.36
CA GLN A 142 1.68 -16.24 1.07
C GLN A 142 2.58 -17.48 1.00
N ASP A 143 2.28 -18.47 1.87
CA ASP A 143 2.97 -19.75 2.02
C ASP A 143 4.48 -19.63 2.36
N GLY A 144 4.93 -18.48 2.87
CA GLY A 144 6.33 -18.25 3.24
C GLY A 144 7.29 -18.37 2.04
N VAL A 145 6.84 -18.00 0.86
CA VAL A 145 7.71 -17.90 -0.32
C VAL A 145 8.55 -16.64 -0.20
N TYR A 146 9.86 -16.78 -0.32
CA TYR A 146 10.78 -15.63 -0.28
C TYR A 146 10.56 -14.71 -1.48
N PHE A 147 10.66 -13.38 -1.27
CA PHE A 147 10.31 -12.41 -2.30
C PHE A 147 11.21 -12.45 -3.53
N ASP A 148 12.45 -12.89 -3.39
CA ASP A 148 13.41 -13.08 -4.50
C ASP A 148 13.27 -14.42 -5.25
N ASP A 149 12.27 -15.25 -4.88
CA ASP A 149 11.92 -16.46 -5.62
C ASP A 149 11.38 -16.11 -7.03
N MET A 150 11.68 -16.96 -8.00
CA MET A 150 11.27 -16.76 -9.40
C MET A 150 9.76 -16.57 -9.58
N ARG A 151 8.93 -17.14 -8.71
CA ARG A 151 7.46 -16.97 -8.75
C ARG A 151 7.07 -15.50 -8.55
N TYR A 152 7.66 -14.82 -7.55
CA TYR A 152 7.43 -13.39 -7.34
C TYR A 152 8.04 -12.55 -8.45
N LYS A 153 9.27 -12.85 -8.90
CA LYS A 153 9.90 -12.13 -10.01
C LYS A 153 9.03 -12.17 -11.27
N HIS A 154 8.47 -13.34 -11.61
CA HIS A 154 7.54 -13.46 -12.75
C HIS A 154 6.23 -12.70 -12.55
N ILE A 155 5.69 -12.63 -11.32
CA ILE A 155 4.48 -11.86 -11.02
C ILE A 155 4.78 -10.36 -11.12
N VAL A 156 5.89 -9.90 -10.56
CA VAL A 156 6.30 -8.49 -10.59
C VAL A 156 6.56 -8.05 -12.03
N ASP A 157 7.24 -8.86 -12.83
CA ASP A 157 7.48 -8.63 -14.27
C ASP A 157 6.16 -8.52 -15.05
N ALA A 158 5.29 -9.54 -14.93
CA ALA A 158 4.00 -9.53 -15.62
C ALA A 158 3.05 -8.39 -15.17
N ALA A 159 3.10 -8.00 -13.89
CA ALA A 159 2.36 -6.86 -13.39
C ALA A 159 2.92 -5.54 -13.95
N SER A 160 4.24 -5.43 -14.06
CA SER A 160 4.94 -4.28 -14.66
C SER A 160 4.59 -4.10 -16.13
N ASP A 161 4.56 -5.18 -16.92
CA ASP A 161 4.13 -5.17 -18.32
C ASP A 161 2.70 -4.65 -18.52
N LEU A 162 1.82 -4.91 -17.52
CA LEU A 162 0.44 -4.40 -17.51
C LEU A 162 0.33 -2.97 -16.95
N GLY A 163 1.44 -2.37 -16.52
CA GLY A 163 1.47 -1.04 -15.90
C GLY A 163 0.80 -0.99 -14.54
N LEU A 164 0.70 -2.13 -13.84
CA LEU A 164 0.18 -2.22 -12.47
C LEU A 164 1.24 -1.78 -11.46
N ILE A 165 0.80 -1.10 -10.41
CA ILE A 165 1.61 -0.82 -9.23
C ILE A 165 1.75 -2.12 -8.43
N VAL A 166 2.95 -2.43 -7.95
CA VAL A 166 3.18 -3.56 -7.04
C VAL A 166 3.54 -3.02 -5.67
N SER A 167 2.67 -3.21 -4.68
CA SER A 167 2.97 -2.94 -3.28
C SER A 167 3.31 -4.25 -2.57
N VAL A 168 4.42 -4.30 -1.86
CA VAL A 168 4.87 -5.49 -1.14
C VAL A 168 5.20 -5.16 0.31
N HIS A 169 4.78 -6.04 1.23
CA HIS A 169 5.25 -6.02 2.63
C HIS A 169 6.74 -6.32 2.66
N THR A 170 7.52 -5.48 3.36
CA THR A 170 8.98 -5.59 3.41
C THR A 170 9.46 -5.48 4.87
N GLY A 171 10.44 -6.28 5.22
CA GLY A 171 10.98 -6.36 6.58
C GLY A 171 10.26 -7.38 7.45
N VAL A 172 10.37 -7.23 8.77
CA VAL A 172 9.80 -8.15 9.76
C VAL A 172 8.29 -7.96 9.84
N ASP A 173 7.50 -9.03 9.72
CA ASP A 173 6.09 -9.02 10.09
C ASP A 173 5.93 -9.28 11.60
N VAL A 174 5.16 -8.45 12.30
CA VAL A 174 5.00 -8.56 13.77
C VAL A 174 4.30 -9.84 14.21
N GLY A 175 3.41 -10.37 13.37
CA GLY A 175 2.68 -11.61 13.64
C GLY A 175 3.43 -12.87 13.20
N LEU A 176 4.45 -12.73 12.34
CA LEU A 176 5.26 -13.81 11.78
C LEU A 176 6.73 -13.35 11.66
N PRO A 177 7.42 -13.09 12.79
CA PRO A 177 8.70 -12.39 12.76
C PRO A 177 9.87 -13.19 12.16
N ASP A 178 9.80 -14.50 12.16
CA ASP A 178 10.88 -15.37 11.69
C ASP A 178 10.35 -16.60 10.93
N PRO A 179 10.96 -16.93 9.78
CA PRO A 179 11.97 -16.13 9.06
C PRO A 179 11.34 -14.95 8.32
N VAL A 180 12.11 -13.87 8.07
CA VAL A 180 11.67 -12.73 7.25
C VAL A 180 11.68 -13.13 5.78
N HIS A 181 10.53 -13.04 5.10
CA HIS A 181 10.39 -13.51 3.72
C HIS A 181 10.57 -12.41 2.66
N CYS A 182 10.70 -11.14 3.08
CA CYS A 182 11.05 -10.01 2.21
C CYS A 182 12.04 -9.08 2.91
N THR A 183 13.32 -9.44 2.94
CA THR A 183 14.39 -8.56 3.44
C THR A 183 14.75 -7.49 2.41
N PRO A 184 15.43 -6.38 2.80
CA PRO A 184 15.97 -5.39 1.87
C PRO A 184 16.86 -6.01 0.78
N GLN A 185 17.67 -7.02 1.12
CA GLN A 185 18.50 -7.75 0.16
C GLN A 185 17.68 -8.51 -0.89
N MET A 186 16.59 -9.15 -0.48
CA MET A 186 15.66 -9.84 -1.41
C MET A 186 14.94 -8.83 -2.31
N ALA A 187 14.49 -7.71 -1.76
CA ALA A 187 13.89 -6.62 -2.53
C ALA A 187 14.87 -6.07 -3.58
N LEU A 188 16.13 -5.85 -3.20
CA LEU A 188 17.20 -5.42 -4.12
C LEU A 188 17.42 -6.43 -5.25
N SER A 189 17.36 -7.76 -4.96
CA SER A 189 17.44 -8.79 -5.99
C SER A 189 16.32 -8.67 -7.02
N VAL A 190 15.06 -8.47 -6.56
CA VAL A 190 13.92 -8.27 -7.48
C VAL A 190 14.07 -6.99 -8.29
N ILE A 191 14.48 -5.88 -7.66
CA ILE A 191 14.71 -4.60 -8.35
C ILE A 191 15.72 -4.77 -9.47
N ARG A 192 16.85 -5.43 -9.21
CA ARG A 192 17.93 -5.61 -10.19
C ARG A 192 17.61 -6.60 -11.32
N ASP A 193 16.80 -7.61 -11.04
CA ASP A 193 16.48 -8.64 -12.03
C ASP A 193 15.28 -8.26 -12.91
N VAL A 194 14.31 -7.51 -12.35
CA VAL A 194 13.03 -7.19 -13.01
C VAL A 194 12.94 -5.73 -13.45
N HIS A 195 13.59 -4.80 -12.75
CA HIS A 195 13.50 -3.34 -13.00
C HIS A 195 12.04 -2.83 -12.99
N PRO A 196 11.24 -3.11 -11.96
CA PRO A 196 9.82 -2.78 -11.94
C PRO A 196 9.61 -1.26 -11.83
N PRO A 197 8.89 -0.61 -12.76
CA PRO A 197 8.78 0.85 -12.79
C PRO A 197 7.90 1.44 -11.69
N LYS A 198 7.09 0.61 -11.02
CA LYS A 198 6.11 1.03 -10.02
C LYS A 198 6.10 0.07 -8.83
N LEU A 199 7.25 -0.16 -8.23
CA LEU A 199 7.37 -0.97 -7.00
C LEU A 199 7.29 -0.08 -5.78
N VAL A 200 6.44 -0.46 -4.81
CA VAL A 200 6.31 0.18 -3.50
C VAL A 200 6.72 -0.84 -2.44
N LEU A 201 7.79 -0.54 -1.72
CA LEU A 201 8.27 -1.31 -0.58
C LEU A 201 7.68 -0.71 0.69
N ALA A 202 6.83 -1.46 1.36
CA ALA A 202 6.14 -0.99 2.55
C ALA A 202 7.08 -0.73 3.74
N HIS A 203 6.58 0.03 4.73
CA HIS A 203 7.22 0.25 6.02
C HIS A 203 8.60 0.89 5.91
N LEU A 204 8.69 1.97 5.11
CA LEU A 204 9.92 2.71 4.82
C LEU A 204 11.01 1.80 4.24
N GLY A 205 10.61 0.92 3.31
CA GLY A 205 11.49 -0.03 2.62
C GLY A 205 11.79 -1.33 3.38
N GLY A 206 11.41 -1.44 4.68
CA GLY A 206 11.58 -2.67 5.46
C GLY A 206 11.46 -2.47 6.96
N TRP A 207 10.32 -2.90 7.53
CA TRP A 207 10.08 -2.72 8.97
C TRP A 207 11.15 -3.41 9.83
N LYS A 208 11.74 -2.65 10.76
CA LYS A 208 12.87 -3.08 11.61
C LYS A 208 14.15 -3.52 10.88
N CYS A 209 14.27 -3.24 9.58
CA CYS A 209 15.46 -3.51 8.77
C CYS A 209 16.06 -2.20 8.20
N TRP A 210 15.82 -1.05 8.86
CA TRP A 210 16.15 0.27 8.29
C TRP A 210 17.63 0.54 8.10
N ASP A 211 18.53 -0.10 8.85
CA ASP A 211 19.97 -0.02 8.59
C ASP A 211 20.33 -0.65 7.23
N GLU A 212 19.76 -1.82 6.94
CA GLU A 212 19.92 -2.48 5.64
C GLU A 212 19.21 -1.70 4.51
N VAL A 213 18.07 -1.05 4.80
CA VAL A 213 17.39 -0.16 3.85
C VAL A 213 18.30 1.02 3.48
N GLU A 214 18.93 1.68 4.47
CA GLU A 214 19.89 2.78 4.20
C GLU A 214 21.06 2.31 3.35
N GLU A 215 21.58 1.10 3.57
CA GLU A 215 22.71 0.55 2.85
C GLU A 215 22.38 0.08 1.44
N LEU A 216 21.22 -0.56 1.25
CA LEU A 216 20.92 -1.35 0.06
C LEU A 216 19.88 -0.74 -0.86
N LEU A 217 18.88 -0.02 -0.32
CA LEU A 217 17.69 0.40 -1.07
C LEU A 217 17.57 1.91 -1.26
N VAL A 218 18.23 2.70 -0.41
CA VAL A 218 18.23 4.16 -0.57
C VAL A 218 18.89 4.55 -1.88
N GLY A 219 18.13 5.32 -2.72
CA GLY A 219 18.56 5.75 -4.04
C GLY A 219 18.20 4.81 -5.20
N GLU A 220 17.64 3.62 -4.92
CA GLU A 220 17.09 2.75 -5.95
C GLU A 220 15.77 3.34 -6.52
N ASP A 221 15.42 2.96 -7.77
CA ASP A 221 14.23 3.47 -8.47
C ASP A 221 12.93 2.78 -8.04
N VAL A 222 12.56 2.96 -6.77
CA VAL A 222 11.38 2.39 -6.13
C VAL A 222 10.73 3.41 -5.19
N TYR A 223 9.51 3.15 -4.75
CA TYR A 223 8.83 3.94 -3.73
C TYR A 223 8.90 3.25 -2.36
N PHE A 224 8.96 4.04 -1.29
CA PHE A 224 8.71 3.56 0.07
C PHE A 224 7.41 4.16 0.59
N ASP A 225 6.66 3.41 1.40
CA ASP A 225 5.55 3.97 2.15
C ASP A 225 5.90 4.12 3.65
N THR A 226 5.20 5.01 4.36
CA THR A 226 5.48 5.29 5.77
C THR A 226 4.68 4.42 6.74
N ALA A 227 3.95 3.41 6.23
CA ALA A 227 3.08 2.54 7.03
C ALA A 227 3.77 2.01 8.29
N VAL A 228 3.19 2.27 9.46
CA VAL A 228 3.70 1.86 10.79
C VAL A 228 5.16 2.28 11.09
N ALA A 229 5.80 3.10 10.28
CA ALA A 229 7.19 3.50 10.52
C ALA A 229 7.32 4.55 11.63
N PHE A 230 6.32 5.44 11.77
CA PHE A 230 6.33 6.46 12.81
C PHE A 230 6.28 5.86 14.22
N GLY A 231 7.17 6.34 15.10
CA GLY A 231 7.30 5.86 16.46
C GLY A 231 8.11 4.55 16.60
N PHE A 232 8.47 3.89 15.50
CA PHE A 232 9.29 2.67 15.50
C PHE A 232 10.66 2.90 14.86
N CYS A 233 10.72 3.58 13.71
CA CYS A 233 11.97 4.05 13.13
C CYS A 233 12.45 5.29 13.90
N PRO A 234 13.73 5.38 14.30
CA PRO A 234 14.26 6.60 14.91
C PRO A 234 14.06 7.81 13.96
N GLU A 235 13.57 8.93 14.49
CA GLU A 235 13.21 10.10 13.69
C GLU A 235 14.37 10.60 12.82
N GLU A 236 15.58 10.64 13.36
CA GLU A 236 16.78 11.05 12.62
C GLU A 236 17.10 10.08 11.47
N GLN A 237 16.91 8.77 11.66
CA GLN A 237 17.10 7.77 10.63
C GLN A 237 16.03 7.88 9.56
N MET A 238 14.77 8.01 9.95
CA MET A 238 13.64 8.20 9.04
C MET A 238 13.86 9.44 8.15
N LEU A 239 14.29 10.55 8.75
CA LEU A 239 14.56 11.79 7.99
C LEU A 239 15.75 11.61 7.02
N ARG A 240 16.81 10.87 7.42
CA ARG A 240 17.91 10.55 6.51
C ARG A 240 17.48 9.68 5.35
N ILE A 241 16.65 8.63 5.61
CA ILE A 241 16.10 7.76 4.56
C ILE A 241 15.28 8.60 3.59
N ILE A 242 14.33 9.42 4.08
CA ILE A 242 13.48 10.28 3.25
C ILE A 242 14.31 11.17 2.34
N ARG A 243 15.34 11.85 2.88
CA ARG A 243 16.14 12.81 2.13
C ARG A 243 17.11 12.16 1.16
N ASN A 244 17.76 11.07 1.57
CA ASN A 244 18.75 10.40 0.74
C ASN A 244 18.10 9.52 -0.36
N HIS A 245 16.90 8.98 -0.11
CA HIS A 245 16.13 8.25 -1.12
C HIS A 245 15.45 9.21 -2.10
N GLY A 246 15.03 10.36 -1.61
CA GLY A 246 14.26 11.39 -2.31
C GLY A 246 12.82 11.43 -1.82
N ALA A 247 12.41 12.60 -1.30
CA ALA A 247 11.04 12.78 -0.80
C ALA A 247 9.96 12.59 -1.90
N ASP A 248 10.33 12.70 -3.17
CA ASP A 248 9.51 12.44 -4.35
C ASP A 248 9.22 10.94 -4.60
N ARG A 249 9.79 10.05 -3.79
CA ARG A 249 9.56 8.60 -3.82
C ARG A 249 9.06 8.03 -2.49
N ILE A 250 8.62 8.88 -1.58
CA ILE A 250 8.00 8.49 -0.32
C ILE A 250 6.49 8.71 -0.38
N LEU A 251 5.71 7.74 0.06
CA LEU A 251 4.25 7.78 0.11
C LEU A 251 3.79 7.83 1.56
N PHE A 252 2.89 8.75 1.90
CA PHE A 252 2.23 8.73 3.20
C PHE A 252 1.34 7.50 3.29
N ALA A 253 1.45 6.78 4.40
CA ALA A 253 0.68 5.58 4.65
C ALA A 253 0.60 5.28 6.15
N THR A 254 -0.49 4.64 6.58
CA THR A 254 -0.73 4.32 7.98
C THR A 254 -0.65 2.83 8.30
N ASP A 255 -1.01 1.97 7.35
CA ASP A 255 -1.31 0.56 7.61
C ASP A 255 -2.57 0.37 8.48
N SER A 256 -3.53 1.33 8.41
CA SER A 256 -4.82 1.15 9.11
C SER A 256 -5.37 -0.27 8.85
N PRO A 257 -5.77 -1.02 9.88
CA PRO A 257 -6.14 -0.59 11.24
C PRO A 257 -4.99 -0.49 12.25
N TRP A 258 -3.72 -0.72 11.89
CA TRP A 258 -2.62 -0.84 12.87
C TRP A 258 -2.04 0.50 13.32
N SER A 259 -2.27 1.58 12.57
CA SER A 259 -1.86 2.93 12.92
C SER A 259 -2.93 3.94 12.50
N GLY A 260 -3.08 5.02 13.25
CA GLY A 260 -4.09 6.05 13.00
C GLY A 260 -3.59 7.14 12.05
N GLN A 261 -4.49 7.66 11.21
CA GLN A 261 -4.16 8.71 10.24
C GLN A 261 -3.71 10.00 10.91
N ARG A 262 -4.41 10.45 11.97
CA ARG A 262 -4.07 11.67 12.71
C ARG A 262 -2.68 11.59 13.31
N GLN A 263 -2.38 10.52 14.07
CA GLN A 263 -1.09 10.36 14.72
C GLN A 263 0.06 10.33 13.70
N SER A 264 -0.14 9.63 12.58
CA SER A 264 0.86 9.55 11.52
C SER A 264 1.09 10.89 10.83
N LEU A 265 0.04 11.70 10.61
CA LEU A 265 0.16 13.05 10.06
C LEU A 265 0.83 14.01 11.05
N GLU A 266 0.51 13.93 12.33
CA GLU A 266 1.16 14.72 13.38
C GLU A 266 2.65 14.36 13.48
N ALA A 267 3.00 13.08 13.43
CA ALA A 267 4.38 12.61 13.44
C ALA A 267 5.16 13.09 12.20
N LEU A 268 4.57 13.00 11.01
CA LEU A 268 5.18 13.55 9.77
C LEU A 268 5.39 15.07 9.88
N ASN A 269 4.44 15.80 10.44
CA ASN A 269 4.58 17.26 10.64
C ASN A 269 5.68 17.59 11.66
N GLY A 270 5.91 16.75 12.66
CA GLY A 270 6.96 16.92 13.67
C GLY A 270 8.37 16.51 13.21
N LEU A 271 8.47 15.72 12.12
CA LEU A 271 9.73 15.11 11.68
C LEU A 271 10.75 16.10 11.10
N GLY A 272 10.36 17.36 10.83
CA GLY A 272 11.26 18.38 10.27
C GLY A 272 11.39 18.33 8.74
N VAL A 273 10.43 17.71 8.05
CA VAL A 273 10.32 17.80 6.59
C VAL A 273 9.85 19.21 6.17
N THR A 274 10.33 19.68 5.04
CA THR A 274 9.88 20.96 4.46
C THR A 274 8.43 20.86 3.98
N GLN A 275 7.78 22.01 3.71
CA GLN A 275 6.43 22.02 3.15
C GLN A 275 6.37 21.30 1.78
N GLU A 276 7.42 21.43 0.97
CA GLU A 276 7.50 20.78 -0.34
C GLU A 276 7.64 19.26 -0.20
N GLU A 277 8.57 18.78 0.64
CA GLU A 277 8.71 17.36 0.97
C GLU A 277 7.40 16.78 1.52
N ARG A 278 6.73 17.52 2.40
CA ARG A 278 5.43 17.12 2.95
C ARG A 278 4.36 16.96 1.86
N GLU A 279 4.26 17.89 0.92
CA GLU A 279 3.31 17.79 -0.19
C GLU A 279 3.63 16.61 -1.12
N GLN A 280 4.91 16.37 -1.39
CA GLN A 280 5.37 15.20 -2.11
C GLN A 280 4.86 13.92 -1.43
N ILE A 281 5.17 13.76 -0.15
CA ILE A 281 4.85 12.58 0.64
C ILE A 281 3.33 12.40 0.79
N CYS A 282 2.60 13.48 1.14
CA CYS A 282 1.18 13.37 1.45
C CYS A 282 0.30 13.07 0.23
N TYR A 283 0.63 13.56 -0.98
CA TYR A 283 -0.26 13.33 -2.11
C TYR A 283 0.39 13.35 -3.50
N LYS A 284 1.41 14.21 -3.79
CA LYS A 284 1.91 14.37 -5.15
C LYS A 284 2.46 13.06 -5.72
N ASN A 285 3.25 12.34 -4.93
CA ASN A 285 3.82 11.06 -5.34
C ASN A 285 2.74 9.99 -5.59
N ALA A 286 1.75 9.94 -4.69
CA ALA A 286 0.60 9.04 -4.86
C ALA A 286 -0.19 9.39 -6.14
N TYR A 287 -0.43 10.68 -6.41
CA TYR A 287 -1.11 11.13 -7.63
C TYR A 287 -0.33 10.75 -8.87
N HIS A 288 0.99 10.99 -8.87
CA HIS A 288 1.86 10.59 -9.98
C HIS A 288 1.78 9.08 -10.24
N LEU A 289 1.91 8.26 -9.18
CA LEU A 289 1.92 6.80 -9.29
C LEU A 289 0.57 6.25 -9.75
N LEU A 290 -0.54 6.82 -9.25
CA LEU A 290 -1.91 6.45 -9.64
C LEU A 290 -2.35 7.03 -11.00
N GLY A 291 -1.58 7.93 -11.60
CA GLY A 291 -1.93 8.62 -12.85
C GLY A 291 -3.02 9.68 -12.70
N ILE A 292 -3.19 10.23 -11.48
CA ILE A 292 -4.13 11.31 -11.18
C ILE A 292 -3.46 12.65 -11.57
N LYS A 293 -4.15 13.48 -12.34
CA LYS A 293 -3.68 14.84 -12.67
C LYS A 293 -4.06 15.82 -11.54
N GLU A 294 -3.16 16.71 -11.19
CA GLU A 294 -3.42 17.79 -10.25
C GLU A 294 -4.46 18.81 -10.78
#